data_ce58cd5fd19bece5b4726e4282e0b15d
#
_entry.id   ce58cd5fd19bece5b4726e4282e0b15d
#
_cell.length_a   1.000
_cell.length_b   1.000
_cell.length_c   1.000
_cell.angle_alpha   90.00
_cell.angle_beta   90.00
_cell.angle_gamma   90.00
#
_symmetry.space_group_name_H-M   'P 1'
#
loop_
_entity.id
_entity.type
_entity.pdbx_description
1 polymer ?
#
loop_
_entity_poly.entity_id
_entity_poly.type
_entity_poly.pdbx_seq_one_letter_code
_entity_poly.pdbx_strand_id
1 'polypeptide(L)'
;LTIGMASLKHPNLANGAALIIKKNSYLKTNPFANNFHVSSGDDMFLLKCFNENSMRIKSVFDSELIVYTEGSDDFKSTILRSLRWSGKMNSSGFALTKILGALVLICNLLIWPLSIYGFIFSIPEVLLLVGIKFLTDFIALVFACFKFKNFSLLKYSLFTFLLYPLIMKVIIFLSLIKYRFKWKDRDVIKS
;
A
#
# COMPACT_ATOMS: atom_id res chain seq x y z
N LEU A 1 -3.42 -6.30 -2.38
CA LEU A 1 -2.16 -6.52 -3.09
C LEU A 1 -1.21 -7.38 -2.25
N THR A 2 -0.85 -6.97 -1.03
CA THR A 2 0.11 -7.66 -0.15
C THR A 2 -0.27 -9.12 0.12
N ILE A 3 -1.53 -9.37 0.51
CA ILE A 3 -2.03 -10.74 0.78
C ILE A 3 -1.94 -11.59 -0.49
N GLY A 4 -2.40 -11.08 -1.63
CA GLY A 4 -2.39 -11.82 -2.89
C GLY A 4 -0.98 -12.20 -3.33
N MET A 5 -0.04 -11.26 -3.31
CA MET A 5 1.36 -11.52 -3.67
C MET A 5 2.04 -12.51 -2.72
N ALA A 6 1.78 -12.39 -1.43
CA ALA A 6 2.32 -13.32 -0.44
C ALA A 6 1.74 -14.74 -0.59
N SER A 7 0.47 -14.87 -0.96
CA SER A 7 -0.17 -16.16 -1.27
C SER A 7 0.45 -16.83 -2.50
N LEU A 8 0.93 -16.03 -3.46
CA LEU A 8 1.66 -16.50 -4.64
C LEU A 8 3.15 -16.76 -4.35
N LYS A 9 3.58 -16.76 -3.10
CA LYS A 9 4.98 -16.91 -2.65
C LYS A 9 5.95 -15.83 -3.17
N HIS A 10 5.40 -14.68 -3.55
CA HIS A 10 6.16 -13.49 -3.96
C HIS A 10 5.86 -12.32 -3.01
N PRO A 11 6.34 -12.36 -1.74
CA PRO A 11 6.11 -11.29 -0.80
C PRO A 11 6.77 -10.01 -1.32
N ASN A 12 5.97 -8.98 -1.50
CA ASN A 12 6.38 -7.71 -2.12
C ASN A 12 6.30 -6.51 -1.18
N LEU A 13 5.67 -6.68 -0.03
CA LEU A 13 5.56 -5.67 1.01
C LEU A 13 5.76 -6.30 2.38
N ALA A 14 6.53 -5.64 3.23
CA ALA A 14 6.69 -5.95 4.63
C ALA A 14 6.16 -4.80 5.50
N ASN A 15 5.75 -5.14 6.73
CA ASN A 15 5.30 -4.16 7.71
C ASN A 15 6.18 -4.25 8.96
N GLY A 16 6.92 -3.20 9.26
CA GLY A 16 7.81 -3.14 10.41
C GLY A 16 7.12 -3.33 11.77
N ALA A 17 5.79 -3.11 11.86
CA ALA A 17 5.03 -3.34 13.08
C ALA A 17 4.83 -4.85 13.41
N ALA A 18 4.95 -5.73 12.41
CA ALA A 18 4.71 -7.17 12.55
C ALA A 18 5.78 -7.98 11.79
N LEU A 19 7.04 -7.85 12.22
CA LEU A 19 8.19 -8.44 11.54
C LEU A 19 9.00 -9.30 12.52
N ILE A 20 9.16 -10.59 12.20
CA ILE A 20 9.95 -11.53 13.00
C ILE A 20 11.12 -12.01 12.16
N ILE A 21 12.32 -11.93 12.70
CA ILE A 21 13.56 -12.22 11.99
C ILE A 21 14.44 -13.14 12.82
N LYS A 22 15.02 -14.16 12.18
CA LYS A 22 16.05 -14.98 12.81
C LYS A 22 17.36 -14.18 12.90
N LYS A 23 17.91 -14.02 14.10
CA LYS A 23 19.15 -13.28 14.36
C LYS A 23 20.29 -13.70 13.41
N ASN A 24 20.53 -14.99 13.26
CA ASN A 24 21.60 -15.50 12.38
C ASN A 24 21.40 -15.12 10.91
N SER A 25 20.15 -15.12 10.41
CA SER A 25 19.85 -14.69 9.05
C SER A 25 20.12 -13.20 8.88
N TYR A 26 19.71 -12.39 9.84
CA TYR A 26 19.96 -10.95 9.85
C TYR A 26 21.45 -10.61 9.83
N LEU A 27 22.25 -11.26 10.70
CA LEU A 27 23.69 -11.03 10.78
C LEU A 27 24.42 -11.45 9.49
N LYS A 28 23.97 -12.54 8.84
CA LYS A 28 24.57 -13.00 7.58
C LYS A 28 24.31 -12.06 6.41
N THR A 29 23.13 -11.47 6.35
CA THR A 29 22.72 -10.67 5.19
C THR A 29 23.07 -9.21 5.31
N ASN A 30 23.25 -8.68 6.53
CA ASN A 30 23.51 -7.27 6.81
C ASN A 30 22.67 -6.29 5.97
N PRO A 31 21.34 -6.33 6.08
CA PRO A 31 20.42 -5.69 5.13
C PRO A 31 20.50 -4.17 5.05
N PHE A 32 21.20 -3.53 6.01
CA PHE A 32 21.31 -2.07 6.09
C PHE A 32 22.68 -1.53 5.64
N ALA A 33 23.63 -2.39 5.27
CA ALA A 33 25.00 -1.97 4.94
C ALA A 33 25.08 -0.79 3.96
N ASN A 34 24.16 -0.73 2.98
CA ASN A 34 24.15 0.29 1.94
C ASN A 34 23.01 1.32 2.09
N ASN A 35 22.22 1.27 3.18
CA ASN A 35 20.99 2.05 3.31
C ASN A 35 20.91 2.88 4.60
N PHE A 36 22.01 3.11 5.29
CA PHE A 36 22.06 3.85 6.58
C PHE A 36 21.56 5.30 6.47
N HIS A 37 21.64 5.89 5.28
CA HIS A 37 21.23 7.28 5.01
C HIS A 37 19.74 7.42 4.69
N VAL A 38 19.01 6.31 4.54
CA VAL A 38 17.58 6.36 4.21
C VAL A 38 16.74 6.34 5.48
N SER A 39 15.95 7.37 5.71
CA SER A 39 15.20 7.60 6.95
C SER A 39 13.96 6.73 7.13
N SER A 40 13.57 5.90 6.14
CA SER A 40 12.36 5.07 6.20
C SER A 40 12.43 3.93 5.19
N GLY A 41 11.82 2.79 5.52
CA GLY A 41 11.74 1.63 4.61
C GLY A 41 12.58 0.44 5.06
N ASP A 42 13.00 0.41 6.31
CA ASP A 42 13.80 -0.64 6.92
C ASP A 42 13.20 -2.03 6.68
N ASP A 43 11.88 -2.14 6.78
CA ASP A 43 11.09 -3.33 6.48
C ASP A 43 11.23 -3.78 5.02
N MET A 44 11.28 -2.83 4.09
CA MET A 44 11.42 -3.10 2.66
C MET A 44 12.84 -3.46 2.27
N PHE A 45 13.85 -2.80 2.85
CA PHE A 45 15.26 -3.15 2.62
C PHE A 45 15.57 -4.55 3.10
N LEU A 46 15.04 -4.92 4.28
CA LEU A 46 15.16 -6.26 4.82
C LEU A 46 14.51 -7.29 3.89
N LEU A 47 13.25 -7.05 3.47
CA LEU A 47 12.53 -7.93 2.57
C LEU A 47 13.28 -8.14 1.26
N LYS A 48 13.78 -7.05 0.68
CA LYS A 48 14.57 -7.07 -0.56
C LYS A 48 15.84 -7.90 -0.38
N CYS A 49 16.62 -7.62 0.66
CA CYS A 49 17.87 -8.31 0.96
C CYS A 49 17.64 -9.81 1.17
N PHE A 50 16.57 -10.20 1.89
CA PHE A 50 16.26 -11.60 2.12
C PHE A 50 15.83 -12.31 0.85
N ASN A 51 15.10 -11.62 -0.04
CA ASN A 51 14.68 -12.17 -1.31
C ASN A 51 15.89 -12.36 -2.27
N GLU A 52 16.78 -11.38 -2.35
CA GLU A 52 18.01 -11.45 -3.16
C GLU A 52 18.96 -12.58 -2.70
N ASN A 53 18.99 -12.86 -1.40
CA ASN A 53 19.79 -13.96 -0.83
C ASN A 53 19.01 -15.29 -0.76
N SER A 54 17.89 -15.43 -1.43
CA SER A 54 17.05 -16.64 -1.46
C SER A 54 16.70 -17.16 -0.06
N MET A 55 16.56 -16.27 0.92
CA MET A 55 16.18 -16.65 2.28
C MET A 55 14.71 -17.05 2.32
N ARG A 56 14.38 -18.01 3.17
CA ARG A 56 12.99 -18.44 3.35
C ARG A 56 12.17 -17.37 4.04
N ILE A 57 11.22 -16.77 3.30
CA ILE A 57 10.27 -15.79 3.79
C ILE A 57 8.90 -16.46 3.94
N LYS A 58 8.24 -16.24 5.08
CA LYS A 58 6.87 -16.74 5.33
C LYS A 58 6.00 -15.56 5.71
N SER A 59 4.95 -15.34 4.95
CA SER A 59 3.90 -14.38 5.30
C SER A 59 2.82 -15.10 6.09
N VAL A 60 2.42 -14.53 7.21
CA VAL A 60 1.37 -15.09 8.09
C VAL A 60 0.22 -14.10 8.12
N PHE A 61 -0.98 -14.59 7.85
CA PHE A 61 -2.22 -13.82 7.85
C PHE A 61 -3.22 -14.50 8.80
N ASP A 62 -2.98 -14.36 10.09
CA ASP A 62 -3.82 -14.90 11.14
C ASP A 62 -4.44 -13.74 11.93
N SER A 63 -5.73 -13.86 12.24
CA SER A 63 -6.43 -12.86 13.05
C SER A 63 -5.87 -12.71 14.46
N GLU A 64 -5.24 -13.75 15.01
CA GLU A 64 -4.61 -13.73 16.34
C GLU A 64 -3.26 -13.00 16.36
N LEU A 65 -2.65 -12.83 15.18
CA LEU A 65 -1.35 -12.17 15.02
C LEU A 65 -1.48 -10.72 14.51
N ILE A 66 -2.67 -10.14 14.58
CA ILE A 66 -2.89 -8.75 14.19
C ILE A 66 -2.23 -7.83 15.22
N VAL A 67 -1.33 -6.98 14.75
CA VAL A 67 -0.77 -5.90 15.54
C VAL A 67 -1.57 -4.63 15.31
N TYR A 68 -2.22 -4.15 16.35
CA TYR A 68 -2.94 -2.88 16.33
C TYR A 68 -1.97 -1.74 16.56
N THR A 69 -2.09 -0.71 15.75
CA THR A 69 -1.31 0.53 15.86
C THR A 69 -2.26 1.71 15.97
N GLU A 70 -1.83 2.76 16.62
CA GLU A 70 -2.60 3.99 16.72
C GLU A 70 -2.94 4.55 15.33
N GLY A 71 -4.18 4.98 15.18
CA GLY A 71 -4.66 5.66 13.98
C GLY A 71 -3.94 7.00 13.76
N SER A 72 -4.29 7.69 12.71
CA SER A 72 -3.92 9.10 12.54
C SER A 72 -4.97 9.97 13.24
N ASP A 73 -4.52 10.99 13.96
CA ASP A 73 -5.42 11.85 14.75
C ASP A 73 -6.25 12.79 13.85
N ASP A 74 -5.73 13.13 12.68
CA ASP A 74 -6.37 14.03 11.73
C ASP A 74 -6.16 13.59 10.26
N PHE A 75 -6.89 14.26 9.37
CA PHE A 75 -6.81 14.00 7.93
C PHE A 75 -5.42 14.33 7.35
N LYS A 76 -4.75 15.39 7.84
CA LYS A 76 -3.41 15.77 7.41
C LYS A 76 -2.39 14.67 7.72
N SER A 77 -2.40 14.15 8.93
CA SER A 77 -1.51 13.06 9.34
C SER A 77 -1.78 11.77 8.55
N THR A 78 -3.04 11.51 8.17
CA THR A 78 -3.40 10.40 7.27
C THR A 78 -2.76 10.56 5.89
N ILE A 79 -2.83 11.76 5.30
CA ILE A 79 -2.20 12.05 4.00
C ILE A 79 -0.68 11.92 4.10
N LEU A 80 -0.04 12.48 5.13
CA LEU A 80 1.41 12.40 5.32
C LEU A 80 1.89 10.95 5.52
N ARG A 81 1.13 10.15 6.28
CA ARG A 81 1.39 8.71 6.44
C ARG A 81 1.32 7.98 5.09
N SER A 82 0.30 8.26 4.31
CA SER A 82 0.10 7.66 2.98
C SER A 82 1.20 8.09 2.00
N LEU A 83 1.62 9.36 2.05
CA LEU A 83 2.73 9.88 1.26
C LEU A 83 4.04 9.18 1.60
N ARG A 84 4.32 8.96 2.89
CA ARG A 84 5.48 8.19 3.34
C ARG A 84 5.46 6.75 2.82
N TRP A 85 4.31 6.09 2.86
CA TRP A 85 4.17 4.72 2.36
C TRP A 85 4.32 4.62 0.84
N SER A 86 3.84 5.62 0.09
CA SER A 86 4.05 5.68 -1.36
C SER A 86 5.55 5.76 -1.73
N GLY A 87 6.36 6.42 -0.91
CA GLY A 87 7.82 6.46 -1.06
C GLY A 87 8.49 5.08 -0.92
N LYS A 88 8.00 4.25 0.02
CA LYS A 88 8.51 2.88 0.21
C LYS A 88 8.34 2.00 -1.02
N MET A 89 7.24 2.15 -1.77
CA MET A 89 7.01 1.36 -2.99
C MET A 89 8.06 1.67 -4.08
N ASN A 90 8.49 2.91 -4.19
CA ASN A 90 9.55 3.29 -5.15
C ASN A 90 10.90 2.66 -4.80
N SER A 91 11.25 2.62 -3.52
CA SER A 91 12.51 2.05 -3.02
C SER A 91 12.50 0.52 -2.89
N SER A 92 11.35 -0.14 -3.05
CA SER A 92 11.22 -1.60 -2.90
C SER A 92 12.08 -2.42 -3.87
N GLY A 93 12.42 -1.87 -5.04
CA GLY A 93 13.19 -2.58 -6.07
C GLY A 93 12.42 -3.66 -6.84
N PHE A 94 11.18 -4.00 -6.45
CA PHE A 94 10.36 -5.02 -7.10
C PHE A 94 9.59 -4.43 -8.29
N ALA A 95 10.00 -4.77 -9.53
CA ALA A 95 9.36 -4.27 -10.75
C ALA A 95 7.86 -4.59 -10.80
N LEU A 96 7.47 -5.82 -10.45
CA LEU A 96 6.06 -6.24 -10.42
C LEU A 96 5.24 -5.39 -9.44
N THR A 97 5.78 -5.06 -8.27
CA THR A 97 5.10 -4.17 -7.29
C THR A 97 4.85 -2.78 -7.86
N LYS A 98 5.82 -2.24 -8.58
CA LYS A 98 5.70 -0.93 -9.25
C LYS A 98 4.64 -0.95 -10.34
N ILE A 99 4.64 -1.99 -11.19
CA ILE A 99 3.65 -2.17 -12.26
C ILE A 99 2.23 -2.27 -11.67
N LEU A 100 2.03 -3.14 -10.69
CA LEU A 100 0.74 -3.30 -10.03
C LEU A 100 0.30 -2.02 -9.30
N GLY A 101 1.23 -1.33 -8.66
CA GLY A 101 0.97 -0.04 -8.04
C GLY A 101 0.56 1.03 -9.04
N ALA A 102 1.24 1.10 -10.18
CA ALA A 102 0.88 2.01 -11.28
C ALA A 102 -0.51 1.70 -11.86
N LEU A 103 -0.84 0.42 -12.05
CA LEU A 103 -2.14 0.00 -12.54
C LEU A 103 -3.27 0.40 -11.58
N VAL A 104 -3.10 0.14 -10.27
CA VAL A 104 -4.06 0.58 -9.23
C VAL A 104 -4.20 2.10 -9.25
N LEU A 105 -3.09 2.82 -9.42
CA LEU A 105 -3.07 4.28 -9.50
C LEU A 105 -3.90 4.78 -10.68
N ILE A 106 -3.64 4.27 -11.89
CA ILE A 106 -4.34 4.65 -13.13
C ILE A 106 -5.84 4.38 -12.98
N CYS A 107 -6.23 3.21 -12.50
CA CYS A 107 -7.64 2.88 -12.26
C CYS A 107 -8.33 3.89 -11.31
N ASN A 108 -7.65 4.29 -10.22
CA ASN A 108 -8.21 5.26 -9.27
C ASN A 108 -8.19 6.70 -9.80
N LEU A 109 -7.25 7.06 -10.68
CA LEU A 109 -7.26 8.36 -11.34
C LEU A 109 -8.42 8.51 -12.32
N LEU A 110 -8.70 7.44 -13.07
CA LEU A 110 -9.68 7.45 -14.17
C LEU A 110 -11.13 7.26 -13.69
N ILE A 111 -11.36 6.71 -12.49
CA ILE A 111 -12.70 6.33 -12.05
C ILE A 111 -13.70 7.52 -12.08
N TRP A 112 -13.32 8.68 -11.58
CA TRP A 112 -14.18 9.85 -11.58
C TRP A 112 -14.40 10.46 -12.98
N PRO A 113 -13.35 10.71 -13.79
CA PRO A 113 -13.55 11.16 -15.17
C PRO A 113 -14.43 10.21 -15.98
N LEU A 114 -14.22 8.90 -15.88
CA LEU A 114 -15.03 7.90 -16.58
C LEU A 114 -16.46 7.89 -16.07
N SER A 115 -16.70 7.99 -14.77
CA SER A 115 -18.05 8.05 -14.21
C SER A 115 -18.83 9.26 -14.74
N ILE A 116 -18.20 10.43 -14.74
CA ILE A 116 -18.80 11.68 -15.22
C ILE A 116 -19.06 11.58 -16.74
N TYR A 117 -18.07 11.11 -17.50
CA TYR A 117 -18.19 10.94 -18.95
C TYR A 117 -19.32 9.96 -19.32
N GLY A 118 -19.34 8.78 -18.69
CA GLY A 118 -20.39 7.78 -18.93
C GLY A 118 -21.78 8.27 -18.56
N PHE A 119 -21.90 9.09 -17.51
CA PHE A 119 -23.17 9.67 -17.09
C PHE A 119 -23.66 10.77 -18.08
N ILE A 120 -22.78 11.72 -18.44
CA ILE A 120 -23.13 12.83 -19.34
C ILE A 120 -23.54 12.33 -20.74
N PHE A 121 -22.79 11.37 -21.27
CA PHE A 121 -23.03 10.85 -22.62
C PHE A 121 -23.89 9.59 -22.63
N SER A 122 -24.43 9.17 -21.49
CA SER A 122 -25.29 7.99 -21.33
C SER A 122 -24.70 6.73 -21.97
N ILE A 123 -23.40 6.47 -21.70
CA ILE A 123 -22.66 5.33 -22.23
C ILE A 123 -22.68 4.17 -21.21
N PRO A 124 -23.56 3.18 -21.37
CA PRO A 124 -23.77 2.11 -20.39
C PRO A 124 -22.53 1.23 -20.20
N GLU A 125 -21.71 1.04 -21.23
CA GLU A 125 -20.47 0.25 -21.16
C GLU A 125 -19.46 0.89 -20.22
N VAL A 126 -19.34 2.21 -20.22
CA VAL A 126 -18.44 2.94 -19.31
C VAL A 126 -18.95 2.84 -17.86
N LEU A 127 -20.27 3.00 -17.67
CA LEU A 127 -20.87 2.85 -16.34
C LEU A 127 -20.75 1.41 -15.83
N LEU A 128 -20.85 0.41 -16.70
CA LEU A 128 -20.58 -0.99 -16.36
C LEU A 128 -19.14 -1.21 -15.88
N LEU A 129 -18.14 -0.64 -16.56
CA LEU A 129 -16.74 -0.72 -16.14
C LEU A 129 -16.52 -0.11 -14.74
N VAL A 130 -17.17 1.02 -14.46
CA VAL A 130 -17.15 1.65 -13.12
C VAL A 130 -17.77 0.71 -12.08
N GLY A 131 -18.89 0.07 -12.43
CA GLY A 131 -19.56 -0.92 -11.57
C GLY A 131 -18.69 -2.14 -11.30
N ILE A 132 -18.03 -2.67 -12.32
CA ILE A 132 -17.07 -3.79 -12.18
C ILE A 132 -15.92 -3.40 -11.25
N LYS A 133 -15.37 -2.19 -11.39
CA LYS A 133 -14.31 -1.70 -10.51
C LYS A 133 -14.78 -1.63 -9.05
N PHE A 134 -15.99 -1.09 -8.81
CA PHE A 134 -16.56 -1.06 -7.46
C PHE A 134 -16.75 -2.47 -6.90
N LEU A 135 -17.28 -3.39 -7.69
CA LEU A 135 -17.51 -4.78 -7.27
C LEU A 135 -16.20 -5.49 -6.92
N THR A 136 -15.15 -5.31 -7.72
CA THR A 136 -13.83 -5.93 -7.45
C THR A 136 -13.20 -5.39 -6.18
N ASP A 137 -13.28 -4.08 -5.93
CA ASP A 137 -12.78 -3.47 -4.69
C ASP A 137 -13.59 -3.96 -3.47
N PHE A 138 -14.91 -4.07 -3.62
CA PHE A 138 -15.78 -4.56 -2.57
C PHE A 138 -15.49 -6.03 -2.23
N ILE A 139 -15.35 -6.90 -3.23
CA ILE A 139 -14.98 -8.31 -3.04
C ILE A 139 -13.62 -8.42 -2.33
N ALA A 140 -12.65 -7.62 -2.74
CA ALA A 140 -11.33 -7.61 -2.09
C ALA A 140 -11.41 -7.18 -0.61
N LEU A 141 -12.26 -6.19 -0.30
CA LEU A 141 -12.51 -5.75 1.08
C LEU A 141 -13.22 -6.84 1.89
N VAL A 142 -14.26 -7.45 1.34
CA VAL A 142 -14.99 -8.56 1.97
C VAL A 142 -14.03 -9.70 2.29
N PHE A 143 -13.19 -10.11 1.33
CA PHE A 143 -12.18 -11.14 1.53
C PHE A 143 -11.21 -10.79 2.68
N ALA A 144 -10.75 -9.54 2.74
CA ALA A 144 -9.90 -9.05 3.83
C ALA A 144 -10.62 -9.10 5.18
N CYS A 145 -11.90 -8.66 5.23
CA CYS A 145 -12.71 -8.70 6.44
C CYS A 145 -12.93 -10.13 6.97
N PHE A 146 -13.16 -11.08 6.08
CA PHE A 146 -13.23 -12.51 6.44
C PHE A 146 -11.90 -13.00 7.00
N LYS A 147 -10.80 -12.69 6.31
CA LYS A 147 -9.46 -13.16 6.69
C LYS A 147 -9.03 -12.63 8.07
N PHE A 148 -9.36 -11.39 8.37
CA PHE A 148 -8.99 -10.73 9.63
C PHE A 148 -10.12 -10.66 10.65
N LYS A 149 -11.26 -11.30 10.40
CA LYS A 149 -12.45 -11.32 11.29
C LYS A 149 -12.91 -9.91 11.70
N ASN A 150 -12.79 -8.93 10.83
CA ASN A 150 -13.14 -7.53 11.09
C ASN A 150 -14.20 -7.00 10.10
N PHE A 151 -15.45 -7.42 10.32
CA PHE A 151 -16.58 -7.06 9.44
C PHE A 151 -17.08 -5.63 9.64
N SER A 152 -16.69 -4.97 10.74
CA SER A 152 -17.10 -3.58 11.01
C SER A 152 -16.61 -2.60 9.95
N LEU A 153 -15.57 -2.96 9.19
CA LEU A 153 -15.02 -2.14 8.12
C LEU A 153 -15.94 -2.08 6.88
N LEU A 154 -16.82 -3.07 6.68
CA LEU A 154 -17.70 -3.10 5.50
C LEU A 154 -18.66 -1.91 5.44
N LYS A 155 -19.09 -1.36 6.59
CA LYS A 155 -19.95 -0.18 6.62
C LYS A 155 -19.30 1.07 5.99
N TYR A 156 -17.98 1.09 5.87
CA TYR A 156 -17.24 2.19 5.26
C TYR A 156 -16.90 1.98 3.79
N SER A 157 -17.31 0.86 3.18
CA SER A 157 -16.95 0.49 1.81
C SER A 157 -17.34 1.55 0.79
N LEU A 158 -18.55 2.10 0.89
CA LEU A 158 -19.03 3.15 -0.01
C LEU A 158 -18.20 4.43 0.13
N PHE A 159 -17.93 4.86 1.36
CA PHE A 159 -17.08 6.04 1.62
C PHE A 159 -15.66 5.82 1.10
N THR A 160 -15.11 4.64 1.29
CA THR A 160 -13.79 4.29 0.78
C THR A 160 -13.75 4.35 -0.74
N PHE A 161 -14.75 3.79 -1.43
CA PHE A 161 -14.85 3.85 -2.88
C PHE A 161 -14.90 5.29 -3.40
N LEU A 162 -15.67 6.17 -2.76
CA LEU A 162 -15.83 7.57 -3.18
C LEU A 162 -14.60 8.42 -2.84
N LEU A 163 -14.05 8.29 -1.63
CA LEU A 163 -13.00 9.18 -1.13
C LEU A 163 -11.59 8.73 -1.51
N TYR A 164 -11.35 7.43 -1.59
CA TYR A 164 -10.00 6.91 -1.84
C TYR A 164 -9.38 7.43 -3.16
N PRO A 165 -10.11 7.46 -4.30
CA PRO A 165 -9.56 8.04 -5.52
C PRO A 165 -9.21 9.53 -5.40
N LEU A 166 -9.93 10.29 -4.59
CA LEU A 166 -9.63 11.71 -4.32
C LEU A 166 -8.36 11.84 -3.46
N ILE A 167 -8.26 11.05 -2.41
CA ILE A 167 -7.08 10.98 -1.56
C ILE A 167 -5.84 10.62 -2.38
N MET A 168 -5.95 9.65 -3.28
CA MET A 168 -4.86 9.25 -4.17
C MET A 168 -4.40 10.40 -5.07
N LYS A 169 -5.31 11.22 -5.60
CA LYS A 169 -4.95 12.41 -6.40
C LYS A 169 -4.12 13.41 -5.58
N VAL A 170 -4.53 13.66 -4.34
CA VAL A 170 -3.78 14.53 -3.42
C VAL A 170 -2.37 13.97 -3.14
N ILE A 171 -2.26 12.67 -2.86
CA ILE A 171 -0.97 12.02 -2.60
C ILE A 171 -0.06 12.12 -3.82
N ILE A 172 -0.59 11.89 -5.03
CA ILE A 172 0.18 12.01 -6.27
C ILE A 172 0.66 13.44 -6.46
N PHE A 173 -0.22 14.42 -6.33
CA PHE A 173 0.13 15.84 -6.46
C PHE A 173 1.26 16.22 -5.50
N LEU A 174 1.10 15.91 -4.21
CA LEU A 174 2.14 16.16 -3.21
C LEU A 174 3.45 15.43 -3.52
N SER A 175 3.36 14.24 -4.09
CA SER A 175 4.53 13.47 -4.52
C SER A 175 5.25 14.13 -5.69
N LEU A 176 4.53 14.67 -6.68
CA LEU A 176 5.11 15.33 -7.85
C LEU A 176 5.83 16.63 -7.50
N ILE A 177 5.26 17.43 -6.58
CA ILE A 177 5.91 18.66 -6.10
C ILE A 177 7.03 18.39 -5.08
N LYS A 178 7.38 17.11 -4.85
CA LYS A 178 8.39 16.69 -3.87
C LYS A 178 8.16 17.33 -2.50
N TYR A 179 6.91 17.29 -2.03
CA TYR A 179 6.53 17.91 -0.78
C TYR A 179 7.38 17.40 0.38
N ARG A 180 8.09 18.32 1.07
CA ARG A 180 8.94 18.01 2.23
C ARG A 180 8.11 18.11 3.50
N PHE A 181 8.25 17.12 4.40
CA PHE A 181 7.58 17.15 5.69
C PHE A 181 8.43 16.46 6.76
N LYS A 182 8.20 16.83 8.01
CA LYS A 182 8.84 16.20 9.15
C LYS A 182 8.01 15.00 9.63
N TRP A 183 8.68 13.91 9.92
CA TRP A 183 8.10 12.72 10.51
C TRP A 183 8.93 12.27 11.71
N LYS A 184 8.37 12.36 12.93
CA LYS A 184 9.08 12.08 14.18
C LYS A 184 10.42 12.80 14.24
N ASP A 185 10.40 14.12 14.03
CA ASP A 185 11.54 15.04 14.03
C ASP A 185 12.65 14.78 12.99
N ARG A 186 12.38 13.89 12.02
CA ARG A 186 13.26 13.63 10.86
C ARG A 186 12.69 14.24 9.60
N ASP A 187 13.53 14.90 8.82
CA ASP A 187 13.13 15.38 7.50
C ASP A 187 12.98 14.21 6.54
N VAL A 188 11.79 14.06 5.96
CA VAL A 188 11.52 13.09 4.91
C VAL A 188 11.64 13.79 3.59
N ILE A 189 12.77 13.57 2.91
CA ILE A 189 13.02 14.05 1.55
C ILE A 189 12.74 12.88 0.61
N LYS A 190 11.86 13.07 -0.34
CA LYS A 190 11.65 12.08 -1.38
C LYS A 190 12.75 12.24 -2.43
N SER A 191 13.65 11.27 -2.49
CA SER A 191 14.62 11.12 -3.59
C SER A 191 13.92 10.74 -4.89
#